data_22fcbb8a9f1bc48c8eca4ee930c9c913
#
_entry.id   22fcbb8a9f1bc48c8eca4ee930c9c913
#
_cell.length_a   1.000
_cell.length_b   1.000
_cell.length_c   1.000
_cell.angle_alpha   90.00
_cell.angle_beta   90.00
_cell.angle_gamma   90.00
#
_symmetry.space_group_name_H-M   'P 1'
#
loop_
_entity.id
_entity.type
_entity.pdbx_description
1 polymer ?
#
loop_
_entity_poly.entity_id
_entity_poly.type
_entity_poly.pdbx_seq_one_letter_code
_entity_poly.pdbx_strand_id
1 'polypeptide(L)'
;MNAPKELPHRATQNRILDLRDERGSLEMFTPLPRVLVTCATGHMSEAFADGWITATQRLMERDQTVSVFNEWGQMASYESGARRKLTDWMLSHRTRFSDTNFTTNSRIAAMGVSVAGAAVALVSIKVELHTREEFLRRLDVTLRGRRA
;
A
#
# COMPACT_ATOMS: atom_id res chain seq x y z
N MET A 1 -25.71 0.29 0.22
CA MET A 1 -24.29 0.57 0.46
C MET A 1 -23.63 -0.72 0.95
N ASN A 2 -22.77 -1.30 0.12
CA ASN A 2 -22.02 -2.48 0.58
C ASN A 2 -20.97 -2.03 1.59
N ALA A 3 -21.00 -2.64 2.76
CA ALA A 3 -19.92 -2.44 3.73
C ALA A 3 -18.58 -2.73 3.05
N PRO A 4 -17.53 -1.96 3.35
CA PRO A 4 -16.20 -2.29 2.84
C PRO A 4 -15.88 -3.75 3.22
N LYS A 5 -15.48 -4.53 2.24
CA LYS A 5 -15.03 -5.90 2.51
C LYS A 5 -13.73 -5.78 3.31
N GLU A 6 -13.79 -6.18 4.54
CA GLU A 6 -12.65 -6.11 5.43
C GLU A 6 -11.52 -7.02 4.95
N LEU A 7 -10.31 -6.63 5.27
CA LEU A 7 -9.15 -7.50 5.08
C LEU A 7 -9.24 -8.71 6.00
N PRO A 8 -8.67 -9.86 5.61
CA PRO A 8 -8.58 -11.01 6.51
C PRO A 8 -7.91 -10.61 7.83
N HIS A 9 -8.39 -11.16 8.93
CA HIS A 9 -7.84 -10.88 10.26
C HIS A 9 -6.32 -11.06 10.32
N ARG A 10 -5.81 -12.09 9.63
CA ARG A 10 -4.38 -12.38 9.54
C ARG A 10 -3.58 -11.22 8.95
N ALA A 11 -4.15 -10.47 8.01
CA ALA A 11 -3.50 -9.35 7.34
C ALA A 11 -3.48 -8.08 8.19
N THR A 12 -4.33 -7.99 9.22
CA THR A 12 -4.47 -6.80 10.06
C THR A 12 -3.80 -6.96 11.42
N GLN A 13 -2.85 -7.87 11.52
CA GLN A 13 -2.06 -8.03 12.73
C GLN A 13 -0.94 -6.98 12.77
N ASN A 14 -0.59 -6.55 13.98
CA ASN A 14 0.49 -5.62 14.22
C ASN A 14 0.31 -4.29 13.48
N ARG A 15 -0.70 -3.53 13.88
CA ARG A 15 -0.95 -2.19 13.32
C ARG A 15 0.13 -1.23 13.74
N ILE A 16 0.77 -0.56 12.77
CA ILE A 16 1.86 0.38 12.99
C ILE A 16 1.46 1.83 12.73
N LEU A 17 0.33 2.08 12.07
CA LEU A 17 -0.16 3.42 11.77
C LEU A 17 -1.68 3.42 11.67
N ASP A 18 -2.31 4.46 12.23
CA ASP A 18 -3.75 4.70 12.11
C ASP A 18 -3.95 6.22 12.02
N LEU A 19 -4.17 6.72 10.81
CA LEU A 19 -4.42 8.14 10.55
C LEU A 19 -5.85 8.32 10.05
N ARG A 20 -6.56 9.28 10.62
CA ARG A 20 -7.94 9.60 10.24
C ARG A 20 -8.14 11.11 10.24
N ASP A 21 -8.91 11.59 9.26
CA ASP A 21 -9.41 12.95 9.22
C ASP A 21 -10.85 12.96 8.69
N GLU A 22 -11.42 14.13 8.46
CA GLU A 22 -12.81 14.26 7.98
C GLU A 22 -13.01 13.69 6.57
N ARG A 23 -11.95 13.52 5.79
CA ARG A 23 -12.02 13.13 4.38
C ARG A 23 -11.61 11.69 4.13
N GLY A 24 -10.86 11.06 5.02
CA GLY A 24 -10.40 9.71 4.79
C GLY A 24 -9.61 9.10 5.93
N SER A 25 -9.03 7.94 5.68
CA SER A 25 -8.23 7.23 6.66
C SER A 25 -7.12 6.43 5.98
N LEU A 26 -6.06 6.16 6.74
CA LEU A 26 -4.97 5.28 6.33
C LEU A 26 -4.55 4.44 7.53
N GLU A 27 -4.65 3.12 7.39
CA GLU A 27 -4.14 2.17 8.36
C GLU A 27 -3.01 1.36 7.73
N MET A 28 -1.99 1.01 8.52
CA MET A 28 -0.86 0.21 8.07
C MET A 28 -0.56 -0.89 9.07
N PHE A 29 -0.24 -2.08 8.57
CA PHE A 29 0.00 -3.29 9.35
C PHE A 29 1.25 -4.01 8.87
N THR A 30 1.96 -4.66 9.81
CA THR A 30 3.08 -5.56 9.48
C THR A 30 2.78 -6.94 10.06
N PRO A 31 1.90 -7.73 9.40
CA PRO A 31 1.46 -9.02 9.94
C PRO A 31 2.59 -10.05 10.03
N LEU A 32 3.60 -9.92 9.19
CA LEU A 32 4.82 -10.72 9.20
C LEU A 32 6.02 -9.84 8.89
N PRO A 33 7.24 -10.26 9.26
CA PRO A 33 8.46 -9.56 8.81
C PRO A 33 8.48 -9.43 7.29
N ARG A 34 8.90 -8.26 6.80
CA ARG A 34 9.01 -7.94 5.36
C ARG A 34 7.68 -7.88 4.61
N VAL A 35 6.55 -7.84 5.32
CA VAL A 35 5.23 -7.67 4.71
C VAL A 35 4.56 -6.44 5.28
N LEU A 36 4.20 -5.51 4.41
CA LEU A 36 3.46 -4.30 4.75
C LEU A 36 2.09 -4.36 4.09
N VAL A 37 1.03 -4.23 4.87
CA VAL A 37 -0.35 -4.15 4.39
C VAL A 37 -0.90 -2.79 4.74
N THR A 38 -1.47 -2.08 3.78
CA THR A 38 -2.10 -0.78 4.02
C THR A 38 -3.54 -0.79 3.56
N CYS A 39 -4.37 -0.02 4.24
CA CYS A 39 -5.77 0.17 3.89
C CYS A 39 -6.06 1.66 3.90
N ALA A 40 -6.45 2.22 2.75
CA ALA A 40 -6.79 3.63 2.61
C ALA A 40 -8.25 3.78 2.21
N THR A 41 -8.94 4.74 2.81
CA THR A 41 -10.33 5.08 2.48
C THR A 41 -10.48 6.57 2.26
N GLY A 42 -11.41 6.96 1.38
CA GLY A 42 -11.71 8.36 1.12
C GLY A 42 -10.60 9.09 0.37
N HIS A 43 -10.17 10.22 0.90
CA HIS A 43 -9.19 11.09 0.26
C HIS A 43 -7.79 10.90 0.84
N MET A 44 -6.82 10.62 -0.01
CA MET A 44 -5.40 10.51 0.35
C MET A 44 -4.74 11.88 0.30
N SER A 45 -4.47 12.46 1.46
CA SER A 45 -3.78 13.75 1.58
C SER A 45 -2.27 13.59 1.57
N GLU A 46 -1.56 14.72 1.41
CA GLU A 46 -0.09 14.72 1.56
C GLU A 46 0.33 14.30 2.97
N ALA A 47 -0.43 14.69 3.99
CA ALA A 47 -0.15 14.27 5.37
C ALA A 47 -0.21 12.76 5.53
N PHE A 48 -1.18 12.09 4.87
CA PHE A 48 -1.26 10.64 4.87
C PHE A 48 -0.07 10.01 4.13
N ALA A 49 0.33 10.58 2.99
CA ALA A 49 1.51 10.13 2.26
C ALA A 49 2.78 10.24 3.12
N ASP A 50 2.95 11.34 3.84
CA ASP A 50 4.07 11.53 4.77
C ASP A 50 4.06 10.46 5.88
N GLY A 51 2.87 10.13 6.41
CA GLY A 51 2.70 9.07 7.40
C GLY A 51 3.07 7.70 6.85
N TRP A 52 2.62 7.38 5.63
CA TRP A 52 2.98 6.14 4.93
C TRP A 52 4.50 6.02 4.78
N ILE A 53 5.14 7.09 4.32
CA ILE A 53 6.60 7.14 4.11
C ILE A 53 7.33 6.93 5.43
N THR A 54 6.96 7.67 6.47
CA THR A 54 7.62 7.58 7.78
C THR A 54 7.50 6.19 8.39
N ALA A 55 6.31 5.59 8.35
CA ALA A 55 6.08 4.25 8.88
C ALA A 55 6.85 3.19 8.09
N THR A 56 6.87 3.31 6.75
CA THR A 56 7.59 2.37 5.89
C THR A 56 9.10 2.49 6.08
N GLN A 57 9.59 3.71 6.25
CA GLN A 57 11.01 3.95 6.53
C GLN A 57 11.46 3.29 7.83
N ARG A 58 10.66 3.38 8.89
CA ARG A 58 10.94 2.70 10.16
C ARG A 58 10.95 1.19 10.00
N LEU A 59 10.04 0.65 9.20
CA LEU A 59 10.01 -0.79 8.89
C LEU A 59 11.29 -1.21 8.17
N MET A 60 11.76 -0.41 7.22
CA MET A 60 12.99 -0.67 6.45
C MET A 60 14.27 -0.55 7.27
N GLU A 61 14.26 0.12 8.40
CA GLU A 61 15.37 0.12 9.34
C GLU A 61 15.59 -1.28 9.95
N ARG A 62 14.51 -2.04 10.08
CA ARG A 62 14.51 -3.41 10.62
C ARG A 62 14.65 -4.46 9.54
N ASP A 63 13.91 -4.31 8.43
CA ASP A 63 13.79 -5.29 7.37
C ASP A 63 14.53 -4.81 6.11
N GLN A 64 15.31 -5.69 5.47
CA GLN A 64 16.10 -5.34 4.29
C GLN A 64 15.23 -5.02 3.08
N THR A 65 14.21 -5.84 2.81
CA THR A 65 13.25 -5.65 1.73
C THR A 65 11.83 -5.83 2.23
N VAL A 66 10.89 -5.20 1.56
CA VAL A 66 9.47 -5.19 1.95
C VAL A 66 8.61 -5.52 0.75
N SER A 67 7.68 -6.46 0.95
CA SER A 67 6.58 -6.73 0.03
C SER A 67 5.37 -5.91 0.48
N VAL A 68 4.81 -5.09 -0.40
CA VAL A 68 3.74 -4.14 -0.06
C VAL A 68 2.41 -4.56 -0.69
N PHE A 69 1.37 -4.53 0.13
CA PHE A 69 -0.01 -4.78 -0.28
C PHE A 69 -0.88 -3.58 0.11
N ASN A 70 -1.24 -2.77 -0.87
CA ASN A 70 -2.07 -1.58 -0.68
C ASN A 70 -3.51 -1.88 -1.06
N GLU A 71 -4.38 -2.05 -0.06
CA GLU A 71 -5.82 -2.23 -0.25
C GLU A 71 -6.47 -0.84 -0.28
N TRP A 72 -6.62 -0.28 -1.45
CA TRP A 72 -7.15 1.06 -1.68
C TRP A 72 -8.51 1.03 -2.41
N GLY A 73 -9.27 -0.05 -2.22
CA GLY A 73 -10.59 -0.23 -2.83
C GLY A 73 -11.62 0.82 -2.43
N GLN A 74 -11.47 1.42 -1.26
CA GLN A 74 -12.35 2.49 -0.76
C GLN A 74 -11.73 3.88 -0.88
N MET A 75 -10.57 4.01 -1.49
CA MET A 75 -9.97 5.32 -1.78
C MET A 75 -10.70 5.98 -2.95
N ALA A 76 -11.24 7.17 -2.72
CA ALA A 76 -12.05 7.89 -3.70
C ALA A 76 -11.24 8.92 -4.49
N SER A 77 -10.21 9.50 -3.86
CA SER A 77 -9.39 10.55 -4.48
C SER A 77 -8.05 10.68 -3.77
N TYR A 78 -7.15 11.44 -4.36
CA TYR A 78 -5.85 11.75 -3.76
C TYR A 78 -5.38 13.15 -4.19
N GLU A 79 -4.55 13.76 -3.36
CA GLU A 79 -3.84 14.98 -3.76
C GLU A 79 -2.69 14.60 -4.71
N SER A 80 -2.47 15.42 -5.75
CA SER A 80 -1.35 15.19 -6.69
C SER A 80 0.01 15.21 -5.98
N GLY A 81 0.15 16.05 -4.96
CA GLY A 81 1.33 16.09 -4.12
C GLY A 81 1.57 14.80 -3.34
N ALA A 82 0.49 14.15 -2.86
CA ALA A 82 0.58 12.85 -2.21
C ALA A 82 1.13 11.78 -3.15
N ARG A 83 0.58 11.70 -4.36
CA ARG A 83 1.06 10.76 -5.40
C ARG A 83 2.52 11.00 -5.73
N ARG A 84 2.91 12.26 -5.92
CA ARG A 84 4.28 12.65 -6.25
C ARG A 84 5.25 12.24 -5.14
N LYS A 85 4.91 12.55 -3.89
CA LYS A 85 5.75 12.19 -2.73
C LYS A 85 5.96 10.69 -2.62
N LEU A 86 4.90 9.90 -2.76
CA LEU A 86 5.00 8.43 -2.70
C LEU A 86 5.84 7.89 -3.85
N THR A 87 5.63 8.37 -5.07
CA THR A 87 6.39 7.94 -6.25
C THR A 87 7.88 8.27 -6.09
N ASP A 88 8.20 9.50 -5.73
CA ASP A 88 9.59 9.96 -5.57
C ASP A 88 10.31 9.17 -4.46
N TRP A 89 9.63 8.94 -3.35
CA TRP A 89 10.20 8.18 -2.24
C TRP A 89 10.44 6.72 -2.62
N MET A 90 9.49 6.10 -3.32
CA MET A 90 9.64 4.71 -3.81
C MET A 90 10.81 4.60 -4.78
N LEU A 91 10.97 5.55 -5.71
CA LEU A 91 12.09 5.57 -6.64
C LEU A 91 13.43 5.67 -5.90
N SER A 92 13.50 6.51 -4.87
CA SER A 92 14.71 6.68 -4.06
C SER A 92 15.05 5.43 -3.24
N HIS A 93 14.06 4.59 -2.94
CA HIS A 93 14.22 3.37 -2.13
C HIS A 93 13.93 2.09 -2.91
N ARG A 94 14.07 2.15 -4.24
CA ARG A 94 13.65 1.09 -5.17
C ARG A 94 14.22 -0.29 -4.86
N THR A 95 15.43 -0.36 -4.34
CA THR A 95 16.08 -1.63 -4.00
C THR A 95 15.52 -2.27 -2.72
N ARG A 96 14.69 -1.55 -1.98
CA ARG A 96 14.12 -1.99 -0.71
C ARG A 96 12.72 -2.57 -0.86
N PHE A 97 12.16 -2.57 -2.09
CA PHE A 97 10.86 -3.18 -2.37
C PHE A 97 11.06 -4.46 -3.17
N SER A 98 10.54 -5.59 -2.65
CA SER A 98 10.52 -6.84 -3.42
C SER A 98 9.39 -6.83 -4.46
N ASP A 99 8.24 -6.29 -4.09
CA ASP A 99 7.09 -6.07 -4.97
C ASP A 99 6.13 -5.07 -4.32
N THR A 100 5.25 -4.50 -5.12
CA THR A 100 4.19 -3.61 -4.65
C THR A 100 2.88 -3.96 -5.34
N ASN A 101 1.89 -4.35 -4.55
CA ASN A 101 0.60 -4.80 -5.02
C ASN A 101 -0.49 -3.81 -4.62
N PHE A 102 -1.38 -3.49 -5.56
CA PHE A 102 -2.49 -2.58 -5.32
C PHE A 102 -3.81 -3.22 -5.71
N THR A 103 -4.88 -2.88 -5.01
CA THR A 103 -6.24 -3.02 -5.49
C THR A 103 -6.99 -1.72 -5.23
N THR A 104 -7.80 -1.29 -6.21
CA THR A 104 -8.60 -0.07 -6.11
C THR A 104 -9.85 -0.18 -6.96
N ASN A 105 -10.93 0.49 -6.53
CA ASN A 105 -12.18 0.59 -7.29
C ASN A 105 -12.35 1.96 -7.95
N SER A 106 -11.47 2.92 -7.65
CA SER A 106 -11.54 4.27 -8.20
C SER A 106 -10.75 4.36 -9.50
N ARG A 107 -11.37 4.91 -10.56
CA ARG A 107 -10.66 5.20 -11.82
C ARG A 107 -9.52 6.18 -11.62
N ILE A 108 -9.73 7.21 -10.80
CA ILE A 108 -8.71 8.22 -10.52
C ILE A 108 -7.54 7.59 -9.79
N ALA A 109 -7.82 6.78 -8.76
CA ALA A 109 -6.78 6.07 -8.02
C ALA A 109 -6.03 5.07 -8.91
N ALA A 110 -6.77 4.33 -9.77
CA ALA A 110 -6.16 3.39 -10.72
C ALA A 110 -5.23 4.11 -11.70
N MET A 111 -5.63 5.28 -12.20
CA MET A 111 -4.78 6.10 -13.07
C MET A 111 -3.50 6.53 -12.35
N GLY A 112 -3.61 6.97 -11.10
CA GLY A 112 -2.47 7.35 -10.28
C GLY A 112 -1.50 6.21 -10.06
N VAL A 113 -2.02 5.03 -9.76
CA VAL A 113 -1.22 3.81 -9.62
C VAL A 113 -0.54 3.43 -10.94
N SER A 114 -1.27 3.49 -12.06
CA SER A 114 -0.71 3.16 -13.37
C SER A 114 0.41 4.11 -13.78
N VAL A 115 0.25 5.41 -13.56
CA VAL A 115 1.30 6.41 -13.85
C VAL A 115 2.51 6.20 -12.96
N ALA A 116 2.30 6.03 -11.66
CA ALA A 116 3.38 5.75 -10.72
C ALA A 116 4.08 4.43 -11.04
N GLY A 117 3.30 3.39 -11.37
CA GLY A 117 3.83 2.08 -11.76
C GLY A 117 4.69 2.13 -13.00
N ALA A 118 4.31 2.90 -14.02
CA ALA A 118 5.10 3.07 -15.24
C ALA A 118 6.44 3.73 -14.93
N ALA A 119 6.46 4.77 -14.09
CA ALA A 119 7.69 5.44 -13.68
C ALA A 119 8.59 4.51 -12.87
N VAL A 120 8.03 3.75 -11.94
CA VAL A 120 8.75 2.86 -11.03
C VAL A 120 9.25 1.62 -11.77
N ALA A 121 8.48 1.09 -12.74
CA ALA A 121 8.88 -0.09 -13.54
C ALA A 121 10.16 0.16 -14.35
N LEU A 122 10.41 1.41 -14.76
CA LEU A 122 11.63 1.77 -15.49
C LEU A 122 12.90 1.57 -14.65
N VAL A 123 12.77 1.45 -13.33
CA VAL A 123 13.89 1.26 -12.41
C VAL A 123 13.79 -0.06 -11.63
N SER A 124 13.08 -1.05 -12.18
CA SER A 124 13.03 -2.43 -11.71
C SER A 124 12.23 -2.68 -10.43
N ILE A 125 11.30 -1.80 -10.07
CA ILE A 125 10.32 -2.13 -9.03
C ILE A 125 9.09 -2.76 -9.69
N LYS A 126 8.70 -3.92 -9.23
CA LYS A 126 7.48 -4.58 -9.69
C LYS A 126 6.27 -3.96 -9.01
N VAL A 127 5.46 -3.22 -9.76
CA VAL A 127 4.20 -2.65 -9.31
C VAL A 127 3.06 -3.30 -10.08
N GLU A 128 2.12 -3.92 -9.39
CA GLU A 128 1.01 -4.63 -10.01
C GLU A 128 -0.34 -4.14 -9.45
N LEU A 129 -1.27 -3.84 -10.36
CA LEU A 129 -2.65 -3.55 -10.03
C LEU A 129 -3.48 -4.82 -10.22
N HIS A 130 -4.22 -5.21 -9.18
CA HIS A 130 -5.00 -6.44 -9.17
C HIS A 130 -6.48 -6.16 -8.95
N THR A 131 -7.34 -7.09 -9.37
CA THR A 131 -8.70 -7.18 -8.83
C THR A 131 -8.61 -7.47 -7.34
N ARG A 132 -9.66 -7.13 -6.58
CA ARG A 132 -9.68 -7.42 -5.14
C ARG A 132 -9.50 -8.91 -4.85
N GLU A 133 -10.14 -9.77 -5.63
CA GLU A 133 -10.04 -11.23 -5.48
C GLU A 133 -8.59 -11.71 -5.66
N GLU A 134 -7.93 -11.29 -6.72
CA GLU A 134 -6.54 -11.66 -6.98
C GLU A 134 -5.59 -11.06 -5.93
N PHE A 135 -5.84 -9.83 -5.51
CA PHE A 135 -5.07 -9.17 -4.45
C PHE A 135 -5.13 -9.99 -3.15
N LEU A 136 -6.34 -10.38 -2.73
CA LEU A 136 -6.52 -11.16 -1.50
C LEU A 136 -5.89 -12.54 -1.61
N ARG A 137 -5.95 -13.17 -2.79
CA ARG A 137 -5.30 -14.45 -3.04
C ARG A 137 -3.78 -14.36 -2.89
N ARG A 138 -3.16 -13.35 -3.50
CA ARG A 138 -1.71 -13.12 -3.41
C ARG A 138 -1.28 -12.80 -1.99
N LEU A 139 -2.06 -12.00 -1.29
CA LEU A 139 -1.81 -11.68 0.12
C LEU A 139 -1.84 -12.95 0.97
N ASP A 140 -2.85 -13.79 0.80
CA ASP A 140 -2.97 -15.04 1.54
C ASP A 140 -1.79 -15.98 1.29
N VAL A 141 -1.39 -16.13 0.03
CA VAL A 141 -0.22 -16.94 -0.35
C VAL A 141 1.05 -16.42 0.32
N THR A 142 1.25 -15.10 0.29
CA THR A 142 2.42 -14.46 0.92
C THR A 142 2.44 -14.70 2.42
N LEU A 143 1.29 -14.53 3.09
CA LEU A 143 1.18 -14.72 4.53
C LEU A 143 1.41 -16.17 4.96
N ARG A 144 0.98 -17.15 4.14
CA ARG A 144 1.19 -18.56 4.40
C ARG A 144 2.62 -19.00 4.10
N GLY A 145 3.17 -18.55 2.97
CA GLY A 145 4.49 -18.95 2.51
C GLY A 145 5.64 -18.49 3.40
N ARG A 146 5.43 -17.47 4.22
CA ARG A 146 6.47 -16.92 5.11
C ARG A 146 6.36 -17.41 6.56
N ARG A 147 5.49 -18.38 6.82
CA ARG A 147 5.27 -18.95 8.14
C ARG A 147 6.27 -20.03 8.55
N ALA A 148 7.03 -20.51 7.60
CA ALA A 148 8.02 -21.55 7.90
C ALA A 148 9.21 -21.01 8.68
#